data_0cd1cad8b1b1f407a5740e1720ad06a9
#
_entry.id   0cd1cad8b1b1f407a5740e1720ad06a9
#
_cell.length_a   1.000
_cell.length_b   1.000
_cell.length_c   1.000
_cell.angle_alpha   90.00
_cell.angle_beta   90.00
_cell.angle_gamma   90.00
#
_symmetry.space_group_name_H-M   'P 1'
#
loop_
_entity.id
_entity.type
_entity.pdbx_description
1 polymer ?
#
loop_
_entity_poly.entity_id
_entity_poly.type
_entity_poly.pdbx_seq_one_letter_code
_entity_poly.pdbx_strand_id
1 'polypeptide(L)'
;MDRKEFLKTSAILTGATIFPSNSVFAENINNNGIDKLTDENGNFIHQPLPYNTDDLEPFMDEETLHLHHSFHHSGAVKGANKDIEMIKKLMDSGDLIMADHWTKKLSFHLSSHILHSIFWTNLSKKKSQPTGNLRKRIEKDFGSTNKMQGLLVKLSKSIEGSGWGILAYQPYSDNLVILQCENHQKLTVWGAIPLLVIDVWEHAYYLKYKNKRGDFVDALMNIVNWDNVAQRYDIALRLK
;
A
#
# COMPACT_ATOMS: atom_id res chain seq x y z
N MET A 1 -21.75 40.46 -9.08
CA MET A 1 -22.57 39.24 -9.05
C MET A 1 -22.43 38.66 -7.65
N ASP A 2 -23.52 38.72 -6.88
CA ASP A 2 -23.54 38.54 -5.43
C ASP A 2 -23.52 37.04 -5.09
N ARG A 3 -22.77 36.69 -4.02
CA ARG A 3 -22.54 35.32 -3.51
C ARG A 3 -23.81 34.54 -3.13
N LYS A 4 -24.96 35.21 -3.15
CA LYS A 4 -26.28 34.65 -2.79
C LYS A 4 -27.10 34.10 -3.95
N GLU A 5 -26.74 34.36 -5.19
CA GLU A 5 -27.47 33.86 -6.36
C GLU A 5 -27.01 32.50 -6.88
N PHE A 6 -25.83 32.04 -6.48
CA PHE A 6 -25.30 30.74 -6.93
C PHE A 6 -25.91 29.53 -6.20
N LEU A 7 -26.67 29.73 -5.13
CA LEU A 7 -27.21 28.66 -4.28
C LEU A 7 -28.71 28.35 -4.49
N LYS A 8 -29.34 28.88 -5.53
CA LYS A 8 -30.80 28.70 -5.78
C LYS A 8 -31.20 27.82 -6.97
N THR A 9 -30.28 27.21 -7.68
CA THR A 9 -30.64 26.38 -8.83
C THR A 9 -30.02 25.00 -8.77
N SER A 10 -30.56 24.11 -7.92
CA SER A 10 -30.53 22.66 -8.12
C SER A 10 -31.27 21.97 -6.98
N ALA A 11 -32.56 22.06 -6.99
CA ALA A 11 -33.42 21.07 -6.34
C ALA A 11 -34.40 20.58 -7.41
N ILE A 12 -34.54 19.28 -7.47
CA ILE A 12 -35.49 18.39 -8.14
C ILE A 12 -34.80 17.49 -9.18
N LEU A 13 -34.60 16.21 -8.83
CA LEU A 13 -35.18 15.08 -9.57
C LEU A 13 -34.83 13.73 -8.91
N THR A 14 -35.87 13.12 -8.36
CA THR A 14 -36.31 11.70 -8.46
C THR A 14 -35.29 10.56 -8.31
N GLY A 15 -35.67 9.68 -7.39
CA GLY A 15 -35.08 8.42 -7.03
C GLY A 15 -34.71 7.50 -8.19
N ALA A 16 -33.48 7.03 -8.08
CA ALA A 16 -33.08 5.75 -8.62
C ALA A 16 -32.07 5.18 -7.62
N THR A 17 -32.38 4.03 -7.08
CA THR A 17 -31.45 3.22 -6.30
C THR A 17 -30.31 2.81 -7.21
N ILE A 18 -29.18 3.51 -7.12
CA ILE A 18 -27.95 3.14 -7.80
C ILE A 18 -27.04 2.51 -6.74
N PHE A 19 -26.78 1.23 -6.92
CA PHE A 19 -25.69 0.53 -6.24
C PHE A 19 -24.41 1.34 -6.46
N PRO A 20 -23.55 1.57 -5.44
CA PRO A 20 -22.30 2.28 -5.65
C PRO A 20 -21.34 1.37 -6.45
N SER A 21 -21.34 1.58 -7.75
CA SER A 21 -20.30 1.04 -8.64
C SER A 21 -18.97 1.73 -8.36
N ASN A 22 -17.94 0.97 -8.15
CA ASN A 22 -16.48 1.17 -8.39
C ASN A 22 -15.86 2.59 -8.48
N SER A 23 -16.57 3.68 -8.17
CA SER A 23 -16.08 5.05 -8.40
C SER A 23 -15.29 5.65 -7.23
N VAL A 24 -15.34 5.07 -6.03
CA VAL A 24 -14.69 5.63 -4.83
C VAL A 24 -13.16 5.58 -4.92
N PHE A 25 -12.61 4.61 -5.68
CA PHE A 25 -11.15 4.48 -5.85
C PHE A 25 -10.56 5.43 -6.90
N ALA A 26 -11.36 5.89 -7.88
CA ALA A 26 -10.88 6.81 -8.93
C ALA A 26 -10.65 8.24 -8.41
N GLU A 27 -11.34 8.66 -7.34
CA GLU A 27 -11.24 10.01 -6.78
C GLU A 27 -10.02 10.22 -5.86
N ASN A 28 -9.33 9.13 -5.46
CA ASN A 28 -8.20 9.20 -4.53
C ASN A 28 -6.82 9.20 -5.22
N ILE A 29 -6.76 9.31 -6.55
CA ILE A 29 -5.50 9.42 -7.29
C ILE A 29 -5.18 10.90 -7.51
N ASN A 30 -4.00 11.34 -7.08
CA ASN A 30 -3.53 12.70 -7.38
C ASN A 30 -3.23 12.84 -8.88
N ASN A 31 -3.00 14.09 -9.35
CA ASN A 31 -2.74 14.39 -10.76
C ASN A 31 -1.53 13.62 -11.34
N ASN A 32 -0.65 13.07 -10.51
CA ASN A 32 0.49 12.25 -10.91
C ASN A 32 0.19 10.75 -10.88
N GLY A 33 -1.03 10.34 -10.51
CA GLY A 33 -1.46 8.95 -10.47
C GLY A 33 -1.00 8.17 -9.22
N ILE A 34 -0.44 8.83 -8.22
CA ILE A 34 -0.10 8.24 -6.92
C ILE A 34 -1.35 8.26 -6.04
N ASP A 35 -1.59 7.16 -5.31
CA ASP A 35 -2.68 7.09 -4.34
C ASP A 35 -2.62 8.28 -3.37
N LYS A 36 -3.71 9.03 -3.26
CA LYS A 36 -3.77 10.13 -2.31
C LYS A 36 -3.98 9.57 -0.90
N LEU A 37 -2.95 9.63 -0.10
CA LEU A 37 -2.94 9.11 1.28
C LEU A 37 -3.29 10.19 2.32
N THR A 38 -3.61 11.42 1.89
CA THR A 38 -3.91 12.55 2.77
C THR A 38 -5.23 13.21 2.39
N ASP A 39 -5.87 13.83 3.41
CA ASP A 39 -6.98 14.75 3.21
C ASP A 39 -6.51 16.11 2.63
N GLU A 40 -7.44 17.05 2.48
CA GLU A 40 -7.18 18.41 2.00
C GLU A 40 -6.30 19.25 2.96
N ASN A 41 -6.25 18.86 4.23
CA ASN A 41 -5.43 19.52 5.27
C ASN A 41 -4.03 18.89 5.38
N GLY A 42 -3.73 17.84 4.60
CA GLY A 42 -2.46 17.13 4.63
C GLY A 42 -2.36 16.05 5.71
N ASN A 43 -3.45 15.72 6.43
CA ASN A 43 -3.45 14.61 7.38
C ASN A 43 -3.56 13.29 6.64
N PHE A 44 -2.79 12.29 7.06
CA PHE A 44 -2.94 10.93 6.55
C PHE A 44 -4.31 10.36 6.88
N ILE A 45 -4.91 9.65 5.92
CA ILE A 45 -6.25 9.07 6.05
C ILE A 45 -6.20 7.55 5.90
N HIS A 46 -6.99 6.86 6.71
CA HIS A 46 -7.17 5.42 6.64
C HIS A 46 -8.21 5.10 5.55
N GLN A 47 -7.73 4.62 4.40
CA GLN A 47 -8.60 4.28 3.27
C GLN A 47 -9.40 3.00 3.55
N PRO A 48 -10.66 2.88 3.07
CA PRO A 48 -11.42 1.64 3.16
C PRO A 48 -10.78 0.53 2.32
N LEU A 49 -11.06 -0.71 2.65
CA LEU A 49 -10.69 -1.85 1.81
C LEU A 49 -11.43 -1.81 0.47
N PRO A 50 -10.78 -2.24 -0.64
CA PRO A 50 -11.42 -2.31 -1.96
C PRO A 50 -12.35 -3.54 -2.14
N TYR A 51 -12.53 -4.35 -1.10
CA TYR A 51 -13.31 -5.60 -1.07
C TYR A 51 -13.81 -5.85 0.36
N ASN A 52 -14.74 -6.80 0.52
CA ASN A 52 -15.21 -7.22 1.84
C ASN A 52 -14.14 -8.06 2.56
N THR A 53 -14.21 -8.10 3.89
CA THR A 53 -13.22 -8.79 4.73
C THR A 53 -13.12 -10.31 4.47
N ASP A 54 -14.18 -10.94 3.97
CA ASP A 54 -14.25 -12.36 3.62
C ASP A 54 -13.92 -12.67 2.15
N ASP A 55 -13.76 -11.64 1.30
CA ASP A 55 -13.56 -11.84 -0.15
C ASP A 55 -12.23 -12.56 -0.50
N LEU A 56 -11.25 -12.54 0.37
CA LEU A 56 -9.95 -13.16 0.14
C LEU A 56 -9.84 -14.60 0.67
N GLU A 57 -10.94 -15.16 1.21
CA GLU A 57 -10.97 -16.57 1.58
C GLU A 57 -10.80 -17.48 0.35
N PRO A 58 -10.16 -18.64 0.47
CA PRO A 58 -9.58 -19.23 1.70
C PRO A 58 -8.12 -18.83 1.95
N PHE A 59 -7.56 -17.86 1.22
CA PHE A 59 -6.14 -17.52 1.26
C PHE A 59 -5.81 -16.61 2.46
N MET A 60 -6.69 -15.70 2.78
CA MET A 60 -6.59 -14.80 3.93
C MET A 60 -7.94 -14.80 4.64
N ASP A 61 -7.96 -15.08 5.95
CA ASP A 61 -9.21 -15.17 6.70
C ASP A 61 -9.74 -13.79 7.12
N GLU A 62 -11.06 -13.75 7.31
CA GLU A 62 -11.78 -12.53 7.65
C GLU A 62 -11.24 -11.88 8.93
N GLU A 63 -10.99 -12.68 9.99
CA GLU A 63 -10.51 -12.18 11.26
C GLU A 63 -9.14 -11.52 11.12
N THR A 64 -8.19 -12.20 10.46
CA THR A 64 -6.86 -11.65 10.17
C THR A 64 -6.98 -10.33 9.40
N LEU A 65 -7.80 -10.29 8.34
CA LEU A 65 -7.94 -9.11 7.50
C LEU A 65 -8.58 -7.96 8.26
N HIS A 66 -9.63 -8.22 9.06
CA HIS A 66 -10.27 -7.23 9.91
C HIS A 66 -9.29 -6.62 10.91
N LEU A 67 -8.58 -7.44 11.67
CA LEU A 67 -7.61 -6.97 12.67
C LEU A 67 -6.45 -6.21 12.02
N HIS A 68 -5.95 -6.72 10.91
CA HIS A 68 -4.83 -6.13 10.19
C HIS A 68 -5.18 -4.74 9.64
N HIS A 69 -6.33 -4.59 8.99
CA HIS A 69 -6.77 -3.30 8.46
C HIS A 69 -7.23 -2.36 9.58
N SER A 70 -8.17 -2.80 10.43
CA SER A 70 -8.84 -1.90 11.39
C SER A 70 -7.98 -1.47 12.56
N PHE A 71 -6.92 -2.22 12.92
CA PHE A 71 -6.06 -1.92 14.06
C PHE A 71 -4.61 -1.64 13.67
N HIS A 72 -3.93 -2.55 12.94
CA HIS A 72 -2.52 -2.35 12.59
C HIS A 72 -2.35 -1.19 11.60
N HIS A 73 -3.08 -1.19 10.47
CA HIS A 73 -3.01 -0.10 9.49
C HIS A 73 -3.55 1.22 10.07
N SER A 74 -4.72 1.21 10.73
CA SER A 74 -5.25 2.44 11.34
C SER A 74 -4.33 3.01 12.43
N GLY A 75 -3.64 2.14 13.16
CA GLY A 75 -2.63 2.53 14.14
C GLY A 75 -1.45 3.25 13.50
N ALA A 76 -0.98 2.77 12.35
CA ALA A 76 0.09 3.43 11.58
C ALA A 76 -0.32 4.82 11.09
N VAL A 77 -1.55 4.96 10.58
CA VAL A 77 -2.11 6.28 10.17
C VAL A 77 -2.14 7.28 11.32
N LYS A 78 -2.71 6.86 12.46
CA LYS A 78 -2.75 7.69 13.68
C LYS A 78 -1.35 8.05 14.17
N GLY A 79 -0.44 7.08 14.13
CA GLY A 79 0.97 7.26 14.49
C GLY A 79 1.66 8.31 13.62
N ALA A 80 1.55 8.20 12.30
CA ALA A 80 2.17 9.13 11.35
C ALA A 80 1.66 10.57 11.55
N ASN A 81 0.35 10.76 11.72
CA ASN A 81 -0.22 12.07 12.00
C ASN A 81 0.31 12.67 13.32
N LYS A 82 0.34 11.84 14.38
CA LYS A 82 0.90 12.26 15.67
C LYS A 82 2.37 12.64 15.57
N ASP A 83 3.16 11.87 14.85
CA ASP A 83 4.60 12.12 14.74
C ASP A 83 4.87 13.45 14.03
N ILE A 84 4.14 13.78 12.96
CA ILE A 84 4.22 15.08 12.28
C ILE A 84 3.81 16.22 13.22
N GLU A 85 2.71 16.06 13.95
CA GLU A 85 2.26 17.05 14.93
C GLU A 85 3.33 17.32 16.00
N MET A 86 3.95 16.27 16.52
CA MET A 86 4.99 16.39 17.53
C MET A 86 6.27 17.05 16.99
N ILE A 87 6.70 16.70 15.76
CA ILE A 87 7.84 17.36 15.10
C ILE A 87 7.55 18.86 14.93
N LYS A 88 6.34 19.22 14.48
CA LYS A 88 5.93 20.63 14.37
C LYS A 88 6.00 21.35 15.71
N LYS A 89 5.48 20.75 16.80
CA LYS A 89 5.56 21.34 18.15
C LYS A 89 7.01 21.57 18.60
N LEU A 90 7.92 20.65 18.31
CA LEU A 90 9.35 20.84 18.62
C LEU A 90 9.94 22.02 17.85
N MET A 91 9.60 22.16 16.55
CA MET A 91 10.04 23.31 15.75
C MET A 91 9.48 24.64 16.29
N ASP A 92 8.22 24.68 16.64
CA ASP A 92 7.56 25.89 17.17
C ASP A 92 8.12 26.31 18.54
N SER A 93 8.49 25.36 19.39
CA SER A 93 9.06 25.64 20.74
C SER A 93 10.57 25.90 20.72
N GLY A 94 11.28 25.44 19.70
CA GLY A 94 12.75 25.43 19.65
C GLY A 94 13.41 24.37 20.55
N ASP A 95 12.65 23.57 21.29
CA ASP A 95 13.16 22.43 22.08
C ASP A 95 13.23 21.17 21.23
N LEU A 96 14.43 20.81 20.77
CA LEU A 96 14.68 19.70 19.88
C LEU A 96 15.13 18.39 20.55
N ILE A 97 15.07 18.30 21.89
CA ILE A 97 15.57 17.13 22.65
C ILE A 97 14.97 15.80 22.12
N MET A 98 13.70 15.78 21.76
CA MET A 98 13.01 14.58 21.28
C MET A 98 12.93 14.46 19.75
N ALA A 99 13.65 15.28 19.00
CA ALA A 99 13.55 15.31 17.54
C ALA A 99 13.94 13.97 16.89
N ASP A 100 14.98 13.31 17.35
CA ASP A 100 15.42 12.00 16.86
C ASP A 100 14.38 10.90 17.10
N HIS A 101 13.69 10.94 18.26
CA HIS A 101 12.62 10.00 18.57
C HIS A 101 11.46 10.12 17.57
N TRP A 102 10.94 11.33 17.39
CA TRP A 102 9.77 11.54 16.54
C TRP A 102 10.06 11.34 15.05
N THR A 103 11.25 11.70 14.57
CA THR A 103 11.64 11.42 13.18
C THR A 103 11.81 9.92 12.90
N LYS A 104 12.34 9.15 13.85
CA LYS A 104 12.40 7.68 13.73
C LYS A 104 10.99 7.07 13.74
N LYS A 105 10.09 7.58 14.60
CA LYS A 105 8.68 7.12 14.65
C LYS A 105 7.96 7.46 13.35
N LEU A 106 8.13 8.66 12.82
CA LEU A 106 7.55 9.06 11.54
C LEU A 106 8.00 8.12 10.41
N SER A 107 9.30 7.84 10.31
CA SER A 107 9.82 6.89 9.31
C SER A 107 9.15 5.53 9.43
N PHE A 108 8.93 5.02 10.64
CA PHE A 108 8.27 3.75 10.91
C PHE A 108 6.77 3.79 10.52
N HIS A 109 6.00 4.75 11.08
CA HIS A 109 4.56 4.79 10.91
C HIS A 109 4.16 5.16 9.47
N LEU A 110 4.85 6.13 8.85
CA LEU A 110 4.56 6.55 7.48
C LEU A 110 4.90 5.44 6.47
N SER A 111 6.03 4.76 6.64
CA SER A 111 6.37 3.60 5.79
C SER A 111 5.35 2.48 5.97
N SER A 112 4.91 2.21 7.22
CA SER A 112 3.84 1.25 7.50
C SER A 112 2.54 1.62 6.77
N HIS A 113 2.11 2.89 6.87
CA HIS A 113 0.90 3.35 6.19
C HIS A 113 0.98 3.19 4.67
N ILE A 114 2.10 3.60 4.05
CA ILE A 114 2.31 3.46 2.61
C ILE A 114 2.26 1.99 2.17
N LEU A 115 2.99 1.11 2.86
CA LEU A 115 3.06 -0.30 2.50
C LEU A 115 1.70 -1.01 2.67
N HIS A 116 0.97 -0.74 3.75
CA HIS A 116 -0.37 -1.29 3.93
C HIS A 116 -1.36 -0.80 2.87
N SER A 117 -1.32 0.49 2.51
CA SER A 117 -2.18 1.04 1.46
C SER A 117 -1.95 0.35 0.11
N ILE A 118 -0.70 0.04 -0.22
CA ILE A 118 -0.33 -0.72 -1.40
C ILE A 118 -0.78 -2.18 -1.26
N PHE A 119 -0.58 -2.79 -0.10
CA PHE A 119 -0.91 -4.18 0.17
C PHE A 119 -2.38 -4.48 -0.10
N TRP A 120 -3.30 -3.64 0.38
CA TRP A 120 -4.73 -3.85 0.16
C TRP A 120 -5.10 -3.81 -1.32
N THR A 121 -4.55 -2.89 -2.11
CA THR A 121 -4.83 -2.79 -3.55
C THR A 121 -4.11 -3.84 -4.37
N ASN A 122 -3.02 -4.42 -3.84
CA ASN A 122 -2.29 -5.51 -4.47
C ASN A 122 -2.99 -6.89 -4.35
N LEU A 123 -4.10 -6.98 -3.62
CA LEU A 123 -4.83 -8.22 -3.42
C LEU A 123 -6.18 -8.20 -4.12
N SER A 124 -6.59 -9.34 -4.69
CA SER A 124 -7.89 -9.52 -5.35
C SER A 124 -8.28 -10.99 -5.43
N LYS A 125 -9.55 -11.27 -5.25
CA LYS A 125 -10.16 -12.58 -5.55
C LYS A 125 -10.06 -12.94 -7.03
N LYS A 126 -10.04 -11.94 -7.92
CA LYS A 126 -9.92 -12.13 -9.37
C LYS A 126 -8.47 -12.49 -9.71
N LYS A 127 -8.27 -13.71 -10.23
CA LYS A 127 -6.95 -14.11 -10.73
C LYS A 127 -6.53 -13.26 -11.92
N SER A 128 -5.32 -12.77 -11.91
CA SER A 128 -4.69 -12.04 -13.01
C SER A 128 -3.22 -12.47 -13.16
N GLN A 129 -2.56 -11.97 -14.20
CA GLN A 129 -1.14 -12.22 -14.49
C GLN A 129 -0.51 -10.90 -14.95
N PRO A 130 0.81 -10.72 -14.82
CA PRO A 130 1.48 -9.55 -15.36
C PRO A 130 1.22 -9.40 -16.87
N THR A 131 0.81 -8.20 -17.27
CA THR A 131 0.51 -7.85 -18.67
C THR A 131 1.23 -6.57 -19.10
N GLY A 132 1.12 -6.20 -20.36
CA GLY A 132 1.57 -4.91 -20.89
C GLY A 132 3.05 -4.60 -20.65
N ASN A 133 3.33 -3.38 -20.23
CA ASN A 133 4.69 -2.89 -19.98
C ASN A 133 5.35 -3.60 -18.81
N LEU A 134 4.60 -3.93 -17.77
CA LEU A 134 5.11 -4.66 -16.61
C LEU A 134 5.66 -6.02 -17.01
N ARG A 135 4.90 -6.80 -17.80
CA ARG A 135 5.35 -8.12 -18.27
C ARG A 135 6.65 -8.03 -19.07
N LYS A 136 6.70 -7.12 -20.04
CA LYS A 136 7.92 -6.90 -20.84
C LYS A 136 9.12 -6.54 -19.96
N ARG A 137 8.89 -5.73 -18.95
CA ARG A 137 9.93 -5.32 -18.01
C ARG A 137 10.40 -6.49 -17.14
N ILE A 138 9.49 -7.28 -16.61
CA ILE A 138 9.83 -8.51 -15.87
C ILE A 138 10.65 -9.48 -16.72
N GLU A 139 10.25 -9.70 -17.98
CA GLU A 139 10.99 -10.57 -18.91
C GLU A 139 12.40 -10.04 -19.20
N LYS A 140 12.55 -8.71 -19.33
CA LYS A 140 13.86 -8.06 -19.53
C LYS A 140 14.77 -8.23 -18.31
N ASP A 141 14.26 -7.95 -17.09
CA ASP A 141 15.10 -7.84 -15.90
C ASP A 141 15.34 -9.18 -15.21
N PHE A 142 14.37 -10.13 -15.30
CA PHE A 142 14.42 -11.43 -14.62
C PHE A 142 14.41 -12.63 -15.57
N GLY A 143 14.23 -12.42 -16.86
CA GLY A 143 14.14 -13.46 -17.88
C GLY A 143 12.77 -14.13 -17.99
N SER A 144 11.95 -14.18 -16.94
CA SER A 144 10.56 -14.63 -16.98
C SER A 144 9.78 -14.24 -15.72
N THR A 145 8.45 -14.22 -15.83
CA THR A 145 7.54 -14.03 -14.68
C THR A 145 7.78 -15.06 -13.59
N ASN A 146 7.94 -16.35 -13.96
CA ASN A 146 8.15 -17.41 -12.97
C ASN A 146 9.47 -17.25 -12.19
N LYS A 147 10.55 -16.80 -12.84
CA LYS A 147 11.82 -16.52 -12.15
C LYS A 147 11.67 -15.36 -11.19
N MET A 148 11.02 -14.28 -11.62
CA MET A 148 10.75 -13.12 -10.75
C MET A 148 9.91 -13.51 -9.55
N GLN A 149 8.77 -14.20 -9.76
CA GLN A 149 7.90 -14.66 -8.68
C GLN A 149 8.63 -15.63 -7.73
N GLY A 150 9.39 -16.57 -8.26
CA GLY A 150 10.18 -17.51 -7.47
C GLY A 150 11.20 -16.80 -6.57
N LEU A 151 11.88 -15.75 -7.10
CA LEU A 151 12.81 -14.93 -6.31
C LEU A 151 12.06 -14.12 -5.25
N LEU A 152 10.96 -13.47 -5.59
CA LEU A 152 10.16 -12.68 -4.65
C LEU A 152 9.64 -13.55 -3.50
N VAL A 153 9.07 -14.72 -3.80
CA VAL A 153 8.60 -15.69 -2.81
C VAL A 153 9.74 -16.16 -1.91
N LYS A 154 10.88 -16.55 -2.50
CA LYS A 154 12.06 -17.00 -1.73
C LYS A 154 12.53 -15.92 -0.75
N LEU A 155 12.66 -14.68 -1.21
CA LEU A 155 13.12 -13.57 -0.40
C LEU A 155 12.08 -13.19 0.68
N SER A 156 10.78 -13.17 0.36
CA SER A 156 9.73 -12.91 1.35
C SER A 156 9.72 -13.92 2.49
N LYS A 157 9.89 -15.21 2.17
CA LYS A 157 9.97 -16.28 3.17
C LYS A 157 11.19 -16.17 4.11
N SER A 158 12.30 -15.61 3.62
CA SER A 158 13.59 -15.55 4.32
C SER A 158 13.86 -14.24 5.07
N ILE A 159 12.88 -13.31 5.13
CA ILE A 159 13.02 -12.08 5.90
C ILE A 159 13.22 -12.42 7.39
N GLU A 160 14.24 -11.82 7.99
CA GLU A 160 14.52 -11.99 9.42
C GLU A 160 13.54 -11.15 10.25
N GLY A 161 12.90 -11.79 11.23
CA GLY A 161 11.90 -11.12 12.06
C GLY A 161 10.66 -10.69 11.27
N SER A 162 10.29 -9.42 11.38
CA SER A 162 9.12 -8.80 10.75
C SER A 162 9.54 -7.93 9.55
N GLY A 163 8.77 -7.97 8.47
CA GLY A 163 9.09 -7.16 7.30
C GLY A 163 8.23 -7.44 6.08
N TRP A 164 8.75 -7.08 4.91
CA TRP A 164 8.04 -7.07 3.64
C TRP A 164 8.93 -7.54 2.49
N GLY A 165 8.43 -8.46 1.67
CA GLY A 165 9.00 -8.73 0.35
C GLY A 165 8.44 -7.73 -0.66
N ILE A 166 9.32 -7.05 -1.42
CA ILE A 166 8.90 -5.94 -2.27
C ILE A 166 9.45 -6.10 -3.67
N LEU A 167 8.57 -6.12 -4.69
CA LEU A 167 8.93 -5.83 -6.07
C LEU A 167 8.81 -4.32 -6.28
N ALA A 168 9.89 -3.65 -6.62
CA ALA A 168 9.93 -2.21 -6.81
C ALA A 168 10.51 -1.83 -8.18
N TYR A 169 10.13 -0.66 -8.68
CA TYR A 169 10.81 0.01 -9.78
C TYR A 169 11.85 0.98 -9.25
N GLN A 170 13.09 0.90 -9.75
CA GLN A 170 14.17 1.82 -9.41
C GLN A 170 14.44 2.77 -10.59
N PRO A 171 14.04 4.05 -10.49
CA PRO A 171 14.15 4.99 -11.61
C PRO A 171 15.59 5.37 -11.97
N TYR A 172 16.51 5.40 -11.01
CA TYR A 172 17.92 5.78 -11.27
C TYR A 172 18.66 4.74 -12.12
N SER A 173 18.30 3.46 -12.01
CA SER A 173 18.89 2.37 -12.81
C SER A 173 17.94 1.86 -13.88
N ASP A 174 16.74 2.42 -13.97
CA ASP A 174 15.68 2.03 -14.92
C ASP A 174 15.46 0.52 -14.97
N ASN A 175 15.23 -0.11 -13.80
CA ASN A 175 14.98 -1.55 -13.70
C ASN A 175 14.04 -1.89 -12.55
N LEU A 176 13.52 -3.12 -12.59
CA LEU A 176 12.84 -3.72 -11.44
C LEU A 176 13.85 -4.34 -10.49
N VAL A 177 13.61 -4.18 -9.20
CA VAL A 177 14.41 -4.77 -8.12
C VAL A 177 13.50 -5.50 -7.15
N ILE A 178 14.00 -6.56 -6.52
CA ILE A 178 13.31 -7.21 -5.40
C ILE A 178 14.09 -6.90 -4.14
N LEU A 179 13.37 -6.39 -3.14
CA LEU A 179 13.93 -5.94 -1.87
C LEU A 179 13.32 -6.73 -0.72
N GLN A 180 14.11 -6.93 0.32
CA GLN A 180 13.63 -7.30 1.64
C GLN A 180 13.62 -6.02 2.49
N CYS A 181 12.47 -5.67 3.04
CA CYS A 181 12.34 -4.55 3.95
C CYS A 181 12.11 -5.09 5.37
N GLU A 182 13.04 -4.87 6.28
CA GLU A 182 12.83 -5.18 7.69
C GLU A 182 11.99 -4.10 8.36
N ASN A 183 11.13 -4.51 9.28
CA ASN A 183 10.06 -3.68 9.82
C ASN A 183 9.23 -3.06 8.68
N HIS A 184 9.24 -1.73 8.53
CA HIS A 184 8.56 -1.03 7.44
C HIS A 184 9.50 -0.12 6.65
N GLN A 185 10.68 0.21 7.17
CA GLN A 185 11.55 1.26 6.65
C GLN A 185 13.04 0.88 6.54
N LYS A 186 13.44 -0.26 7.05
CA LYS A 186 14.84 -0.68 7.01
C LYS A 186 15.18 -1.46 5.75
N LEU A 187 16.44 -1.42 5.32
CA LEU A 187 16.98 -2.13 4.15
C LEU A 187 16.32 -1.75 2.82
N THR A 188 15.74 -0.56 2.74
CA THR A 188 15.14 -0.03 1.52
C THR A 188 16.19 0.71 0.66
N VAL A 189 15.90 0.85 -0.63
CA VAL A 189 16.73 1.61 -1.58
C VAL A 189 16.06 2.94 -1.90
N TRP A 190 16.79 4.04 -1.72
CA TRP A 190 16.26 5.38 -1.96
C TRP A 190 15.73 5.55 -3.39
N GLY A 191 14.55 6.13 -3.48
CA GLY A 191 13.86 6.37 -4.73
C GLY A 191 13.17 5.13 -5.34
N ALA A 192 13.32 3.94 -4.76
CA ALA A 192 12.58 2.77 -5.23
C ALA A 192 11.07 2.96 -4.99
N ILE A 193 10.28 2.68 -6.03
CA ILE A 193 8.82 2.82 -6.01
C ILE A 193 8.21 1.42 -5.85
N PRO A 194 7.56 1.10 -4.70
CA PRO A 194 6.95 -0.19 -4.47
C PRO A 194 5.78 -0.45 -5.44
N LEU A 195 5.80 -1.60 -6.10
CA LEU A 195 4.77 -2.04 -7.05
C LEU A 195 3.91 -3.17 -6.47
N LEU A 196 4.56 -4.21 -5.93
CA LEU A 196 3.94 -5.33 -5.23
C LEU A 196 4.66 -5.50 -3.88
N VAL A 197 3.88 -5.56 -2.81
CA VAL A 197 4.39 -5.74 -1.45
C VAL A 197 3.74 -6.98 -0.81
N ILE A 198 4.53 -7.77 -0.09
CA ILE A 198 4.11 -8.97 0.63
C ILE A 198 4.43 -8.75 2.10
N ASP A 199 3.40 -8.59 2.92
CA ASP A 199 3.54 -8.47 4.36
C ASP A 199 3.87 -9.82 4.99
N VAL A 200 4.98 -9.90 5.71
CA VAL A 200 5.37 -11.10 6.46
C VAL A 200 5.55 -10.82 7.96
N TRP A 201 4.98 -9.74 8.46
CA TRP A 201 4.75 -9.56 9.89
C TRP A 201 3.80 -10.66 10.39
N GLU A 202 3.98 -11.13 11.63
CA GLU A 202 3.15 -12.20 12.19
C GLU A 202 1.66 -11.84 12.22
N HIS A 203 1.31 -10.57 12.41
CA HIS A 203 -0.08 -10.12 12.39
C HIS A 203 -0.78 -10.34 11.04
N ALA A 204 -0.04 -10.47 9.95
CA ALA A 204 -0.60 -10.70 8.62
C ALA A 204 -1.01 -12.16 8.38
N TYR A 205 -0.51 -13.12 9.19
CA TYR A 205 -0.73 -14.53 8.88
C TYR A 205 -0.89 -15.45 10.10
N TYR A 206 -0.49 -15.04 11.30
CA TYR A 206 -0.32 -15.99 12.42
C TYR A 206 -1.62 -16.64 12.89
N LEU A 207 -2.76 -15.96 12.82
CA LEU A 207 -4.05 -16.53 13.23
C LEU A 207 -4.41 -17.75 12.40
N LYS A 208 -4.24 -17.69 11.09
CA LYS A 208 -4.57 -18.78 10.16
C LYS A 208 -3.41 -19.76 9.96
N TYR A 209 -2.22 -19.25 9.68
CA TYR A 209 -1.07 -20.06 9.25
C TYR A 209 -0.12 -20.44 10.39
N LYS A 210 -0.29 -19.89 11.60
CA LYS A 210 0.56 -20.11 12.75
C LYS A 210 2.03 -19.78 12.40
N ASN A 211 2.96 -20.67 12.70
CA ASN A 211 4.38 -20.53 12.37
C ASN A 211 4.74 -20.83 10.90
N LYS A 212 3.74 -21.09 10.05
CA LYS A 212 3.95 -21.47 8.65
C LYS A 212 3.94 -20.27 7.71
N ARG A 213 4.85 -19.30 7.93
CA ARG A 213 5.01 -18.12 7.05
C ARG A 213 5.14 -18.51 5.58
N GLY A 214 5.84 -19.60 5.29
CA GLY A 214 6.05 -20.08 3.93
C GLY A 214 4.75 -20.42 3.20
N ASP A 215 3.84 -21.12 3.90
CA ASP A 215 2.54 -21.50 3.35
C ASP A 215 1.65 -20.26 3.08
N PHE A 216 1.71 -19.26 3.97
CA PHE A 216 1.03 -17.98 3.78
C PHE A 216 1.54 -17.25 2.54
N VAL A 217 2.86 -17.12 2.37
CA VAL A 217 3.44 -16.44 1.18
C VAL A 217 3.03 -17.15 -0.10
N ASP A 218 3.04 -18.49 -0.13
CA ASP A 218 2.57 -19.26 -1.29
C ASP A 218 1.08 -19.06 -1.56
N ALA A 219 0.26 -19.01 -0.50
CA ALA A 219 -1.16 -18.78 -0.60
C ALA A 219 -1.47 -17.37 -1.16
N LEU A 220 -0.76 -16.34 -0.66
CA LEU A 220 -0.94 -14.95 -1.07
C LEU A 220 -0.69 -14.76 -2.57
N MET A 221 0.27 -15.48 -3.14
CA MET A 221 0.55 -15.39 -4.59
C MET A 221 -0.62 -15.77 -5.48
N ASN A 222 -1.62 -16.50 -4.97
CA ASN A 222 -2.84 -16.85 -5.72
C ASN A 222 -3.84 -15.70 -5.84
N ILE A 223 -3.72 -14.67 -5.00
CA ILE A 223 -4.63 -13.53 -4.92
C ILE A 223 -3.96 -12.19 -5.24
N VAL A 224 -2.76 -12.22 -5.85
CA VAL A 224 -2.10 -10.99 -6.29
C VAL A 224 -2.90 -10.34 -7.42
N ASN A 225 -3.24 -9.08 -7.26
CA ASN A 225 -3.88 -8.22 -8.25
C ASN A 225 -2.82 -7.66 -9.23
N TRP A 226 -2.42 -8.46 -10.21
CA TRP A 226 -1.41 -8.06 -11.19
C TRP A 226 -1.85 -6.88 -12.07
N ASP A 227 -3.16 -6.64 -12.21
CA ASP A 227 -3.67 -5.48 -12.92
C ASP A 227 -3.31 -4.18 -12.15
N ASN A 228 -3.45 -4.18 -10.82
CA ASN A 228 -3.00 -3.08 -9.98
C ASN A 228 -1.48 -2.90 -10.00
N VAL A 229 -0.71 -4.00 -9.94
CA VAL A 229 0.76 -3.94 -10.02
C VAL A 229 1.21 -3.35 -11.36
N ALA A 230 0.56 -3.70 -12.47
CA ALA A 230 0.85 -3.14 -13.79
C ALA A 230 0.51 -1.64 -13.86
N GLN A 231 -0.63 -1.23 -13.31
CA GLN A 231 -1.02 0.17 -13.21
C GLN A 231 0.01 0.99 -12.40
N ARG A 232 0.47 0.47 -11.25
CA ARG A 232 1.50 1.11 -10.42
C ARG A 232 2.82 1.25 -11.18
N TYR A 233 3.20 0.26 -11.98
CA TYR A 233 4.38 0.35 -12.83
C TYR A 233 4.24 1.44 -13.90
N ASP A 234 3.10 1.51 -14.60
CA ASP A 234 2.85 2.54 -15.61
C ASP A 234 2.84 3.97 -14.99
N ILE A 235 2.37 4.11 -13.74
CA ILE A 235 2.47 5.36 -12.98
C ILE A 235 3.93 5.68 -12.66
N ALA A 236 4.69 4.71 -12.16
CA ALA A 236 6.09 4.87 -11.80
C ALA A 236 6.96 5.35 -12.98
N LEU A 237 6.64 4.89 -14.20
CA LEU A 237 7.31 5.35 -15.42
C LEU A 237 7.09 6.83 -15.74
N ARG A 238 6.01 7.45 -15.26
CA ARG A 238 5.72 8.89 -15.47
C ARG A 238 6.39 9.79 -14.44
N LEU A 239 6.95 9.21 -13.39
CA LEU A 239 7.62 9.93 -12.30
C LEU A 239 9.14 10.06 -12.52
N LYS A 240 9.62 9.69 -13.71
CA LYS A 240 11.01 9.83 -14.13
C LYS A 240 11.43 11.30 -14.27
#